data_ee970cb88e9a73697330974c9bd71631
#
_entry.id   ee970cb88e9a73697330974c9bd71631
#
_cell.length_a   1.000
_cell.length_b   1.000
_cell.length_c   1.000
_cell.angle_alpha   90.00
_cell.angle_beta   90.00
_cell.angle_gamma   90.00
#
_symmetry.space_group_name_H-M   'P 1'
#
loop_
_entity.id
_entity.type
_entity.pdbx_description
1 polymer ?
#
loop_
_entity_poly.entity_id
_entity_poly.type
_entity_poly.pdbx_seq_one_letter_code
_entity_poly.pdbx_strand_id
1 'polypeptide(L)'
;MENLRRPRNIFYGWWLVGISSFMLMLMSTTVFQGVGTFFVALERTFGWNRTTLSGAFALSRAEGALLGPLEGLLVDKLGTRRMVIVGYLVMGLGFIFYSQIQTVWHFYVAYLAISLGSGVGGWIAFVTLINNWFSRRRALAMSVAVSGIQLGGFLVPMLAWGIENHDFRMTSLGIGVVLIVVAVPASSFVRNRPEDIGSLPDGEPLRRAVTATGDSTQSEATDETEMTPREALKTLAFWVIAVARLTSVVSIVTLSVHLVPKLTDSGISLITANFVVTLYTFVAFISGFIAGYLADRSSKTMVLFVCMLMQALAMAILTVTDGLPMAVVFAVLWGAGFGGRVPLLTAIVGDFFGRENFGSILGMNMVPSNIAMIFAPLFAGFMFDLRQSYFIPFATFTVMGFIGAFVILLARTPSAPQQKA
;
A
#
# COMPACT_ATOMS: atom_id res chain seq x y z
N MET A 1 -50.96 12.21 7.52
CA MET A 1 -50.45 11.59 6.27
C MET A 1 -49.57 12.61 5.59
N GLU A 2 -48.27 12.47 5.66
CA GLU A 2 -47.32 13.12 4.75
C GLU A 2 -45.87 12.81 5.22
N ASN A 3 -45.52 11.55 5.16
CA ASN A 3 -44.13 11.10 5.21
C ASN A 3 -43.70 10.70 3.79
N LEU A 4 -43.67 11.67 2.89
CA LEU A 4 -42.96 11.53 1.63
C LEU A 4 -41.47 11.47 1.97
N ARG A 5 -40.88 10.26 1.86
CA ARG A 5 -39.45 9.97 1.95
C ARG A 5 -38.73 10.90 0.97
N ARG A 6 -38.14 11.99 1.48
CA ARG A 6 -37.13 12.75 0.72
C ARG A 6 -36.06 11.77 0.29
N PRO A 7 -35.62 11.79 -0.98
CA PRO A 7 -34.51 10.96 -1.40
C PRO A 7 -33.33 11.25 -0.45
N ARG A 8 -32.77 10.22 0.14
CA ARG A 8 -31.60 10.31 1.02
C ARG A 8 -30.46 10.85 0.16
N ASN A 9 -30.23 12.15 0.18
CA ASN A 9 -29.05 12.72 -0.43
C ASN A 9 -27.84 12.01 0.17
N ILE A 10 -27.09 11.32 -0.67
CA ILE A 10 -25.86 10.65 -0.25
C ILE A 10 -24.96 11.71 0.37
N PHE A 11 -24.47 11.48 1.58
CA PHE A 11 -23.55 12.39 2.25
C PHE A 11 -22.32 12.64 1.36
N TYR A 12 -21.99 13.90 1.19
CA TYR A 12 -20.90 14.32 0.26
C TYR A 12 -19.57 13.61 0.52
N GLY A 13 -19.26 13.27 1.76
CA GLY A 13 -18.08 12.49 2.13
C GLY A 13 -17.95 11.17 1.36
N TRP A 14 -19.04 10.48 0.98
CA TRP A 14 -18.98 9.25 0.20
C TRP A 14 -18.55 9.47 -1.25
N TRP A 15 -18.88 10.63 -1.82
CA TRP A 15 -18.33 11.02 -3.13
C TRP A 15 -16.82 11.22 -3.06
N LEU A 16 -16.33 11.84 -1.97
CA LEU A 16 -14.89 11.99 -1.74
C LEU A 16 -14.19 10.64 -1.55
N VAL A 17 -14.84 9.67 -0.89
CA VAL A 17 -14.33 8.29 -0.78
C VAL A 17 -14.19 7.65 -2.16
N GLY A 18 -15.22 7.78 -3.03
CA GLY A 18 -15.17 7.28 -4.41
C GLY A 18 -14.06 7.92 -5.24
N ILE A 19 -13.92 9.24 -5.17
CA ILE A 19 -12.86 9.99 -5.86
C ILE A 19 -11.47 9.56 -5.32
N SER A 20 -11.31 9.43 -4.02
CA SER A 20 -10.07 8.98 -3.38
C SER A 20 -9.70 7.57 -3.85
N SER A 21 -10.66 6.64 -3.88
CA SER A 21 -10.46 5.28 -4.37
C SER A 21 -10.02 5.27 -5.83
N PHE A 22 -10.69 6.05 -6.69
CA PHE A 22 -10.34 6.16 -8.11
C PHE A 22 -8.96 6.76 -8.34
N MET A 23 -8.62 7.83 -7.64
CA MET A 23 -7.30 8.46 -7.75
C MET A 23 -6.20 7.52 -7.24
N LEU A 24 -6.40 6.87 -6.08
CA LEU A 24 -5.47 5.87 -5.57
C LEU A 24 -5.34 4.65 -6.50
N MET A 25 -6.40 4.27 -7.22
CA MET A 25 -6.35 3.23 -8.24
C MET A 25 -5.42 3.62 -9.38
N LEU A 26 -5.56 4.82 -9.95
CA LEU A 26 -4.69 5.32 -11.02
C LEU A 26 -3.22 5.39 -10.58
N MET A 27 -2.97 5.93 -9.39
CA MET A 27 -1.63 6.00 -8.80
C MET A 27 -1.04 4.59 -8.61
N SER A 28 -1.81 3.67 -8.05
CA SER A 28 -1.34 2.31 -7.78
C SER A 28 -1.01 1.55 -9.05
N THR A 29 -1.86 1.67 -10.09
CA THR A 29 -1.61 1.03 -11.39
C THR A 29 -0.26 1.43 -11.96
N THR A 30 0.10 2.71 -11.86
CA THR A 30 1.27 3.27 -12.53
C THR A 30 2.55 3.22 -11.69
N VAL A 31 2.44 3.43 -10.36
CA VAL A 31 3.59 3.61 -9.46
C VAL A 31 3.90 2.37 -8.61
N PHE A 32 2.91 1.49 -8.38
CA PHE A 32 3.11 0.30 -7.55
C PHE A 32 2.94 -1.01 -8.33
N GLN A 33 1.77 -1.22 -8.93
CA GLN A 33 1.44 -2.50 -9.57
C GLN A 33 2.09 -2.63 -10.96
N GLY A 34 2.25 -1.52 -11.69
CA GLY A 34 2.81 -1.49 -13.04
C GLY A 34 4.34 -1.43 -13.10
N VAL A 35 5.03 -1.29 -11.95
CA VAL A 35 6.50 -1.13 -11.93
C VAL A 35 7.22 -2.25 -12.67
N GLY A 36 6.83 -3.51 -12.41
CA GLY A 36 7.44 -4.66 -13.08
C GLY A 36 7.22 -4.67 -14.60
N THR A 37 6.11 -4.15 -15.08
CA THR A 37 5.79 -4.03 -16.51
C THR A 37 6.71 -3.01 -17.19
N PHE A 38 6.89 -1.83 -16.59
CA PHE A 38 7.86 -0.85 -17.06
C PHE A 38 9.28 -1.35 -16.99
N PHE A 39 9.60 -2.13 -15.97
CA PHE A 39 10.92 -2.73 -15.80
C PHE A 39 11.29 -3.60 -17.01
N VAL A 40 10.40 -4.50 -17.44
CA VAL A 40 10.58 -5.32 -18.64
C VAL A 40 10.68 -4.47 -19.90
N ALA A 41 9.86 -3.42 -20.01
CA ALA A 41 9.90 -2.53 -21.16
C ALA A 41 11.25 -1.78 -21.30
N LEU A 42 11.79 -1.27 -20.19
CA LEU A 42 13.09 -0.58 -20.16
C LEU A 42 14.26 -1.54 -20.43
N GLU A 43 14.23 -2.74 -19.83
CA GLU A 43 15.23 -3.77 -20.09
C GLU A 43 15.29 -4.13 -21.58
N ARG A 44 14.13 -4.32 -22.21
CA ARG A 44 14.04 -4.62 -23.65
C ARG A 44 14.48 -3.45 -24.53
N THR A 45 14.15 -2.20 -24.15
CA THR A 45 14.43 -1.03 -25.00
C THR A 45 15.87 -0.55 -24.90
N PHE A 46 16.44 -0.53 -23.68
CA PHE A 46 17.74 0.08 -23.41
C PHE A 46 18.82 -0.95 -23.05
N GLY A 47 18.46 -2.19 -22.76
CA GLY A 47 19.40 -3.21 -22.29
C GLY A 47 19.98 -2.92 -20.90
N TRP A 48 19.29 -2.07 -20.09
CA TRP A 48 19.78 -1.76 -18.74
C TRP A 48 19.65 -2.98 -17.83
N ASN A 49 20.66 -3.18 -16.98
CA ASN A 49 20.65 -4.28 -16.03
C ASN A 49 19.61 -4.07 -14.90
N ARG A 50 19.22 -5.16 -14.28
CA ARG A 50 18.17 -5.18 -13.26
C ARG A 50 18.58 -4.50 -11.97
N THR A 51 19.86 -4.47 -11.66
CA THR A 51 20.40 -3.70 -10.53
C THR A 51 20.15 -2.20 -10.73
N THR A 52 20.46 -1.67 -11.92
CA THR A 52 20.25 -0.26 -12.26
C THR A 52 18.76 0.12 -12.15
N LEU A 53 17.88 -0.73 -12.72
CA LEU A 53 16.44 -0.47 -12.65
C LEU A 53 15.90 -0.53 -11.21
N SER A 54 16.35 -1.52 -10.43
CA SER A 54 15.97 -1.64 -9.00
C SER A 54 16.54 -0.49 -8.16
N GLY A 55 17.65 0.12 -8.59
CA GLY A 55 18.26 1.28 -7.95
C GLY A 55 17.33 2.50 -7.91
N ALA A 56 16.60 2.78 -9.00
CA ALA A 56 15.62 3.86 -9.02
C ALA A 56 14.47 3.59 -8.04
N PHE A 57 13.99 2.34 -7.97
CA PHE A 57 12.96 1.95 -7.00
C PHE A 57 13.47 2.10 -5.56
N ALA A 58 14.67 1.65 -5.25
CA ALA A 58 15.28 1.80 -3.94
C ALA A 58 15.45 3.28 -3.55
N LEU A 59 15.89 4.12 -4.49
CA LEU A 59 16.06 5.55 -4.29
C LEU A 59 14.72 6.24 -4.02
N SER A 60 13.65 5.85 -4.71
CA SER A 60 12.30 6.37 -4.44
C SER A 60 11.79 5.99 -3.04
N ARG A 61 12.16 4.80 -2.53
CA ARG A 61 11.82 4.41 -1.15
C ARG A 61 12.58 5.23 -0.12
N ALA A 62 13.87 5.52 -0.38
CA ALA A 62 14.68 6.39 0.47
C ALA A 62 14.14 7.83 0.46
N GLU A 63 13.76 8.34 -0.72
CA GLU A 63 13.13 9.65 -0.88
C GLU A 63 11.84 9.76 -0.06
N GLY A 64 10.91 8.81 -0.21
CA GLY A 64 9.66 8.80 0.56
C GLY A 64 9.88 8.68 2.08
N ALA A 65 10.91 7.95 2.52
CA ALA A 65 11.27 7.87 3.94
C ALA A 65 11.78 9.21 4.50
N LEU A 66 12.52 9.97 3.70
CA LEU A 66 13.07 11.28 4.08
C LEU A 66 12.02 12.39 3.99
N LEU A 67 11.23 12.42 2.93
CA LEU A 67 10.29 13.50 2.64
C LEU A 67 8.89 13.26 3.23
N GLY A 68 8.53 12.03 3.62
CA GLY A 68 7.23 11.72 4.18
C GLY A 68 6.77 12.61 5.34
N PRO A 69 7.62 12.94 6.34
CA PRO A 69 7.26 13.91 7.39
C PRO A 69 6.97 15.31 6.85
N LEU A 70 7.73 15.75 5.83
CA LEU A 70 7.51 17.04 5.17
C LEU A 70 6.20 17.04 4.37
N GLU A 71 5.89 15.95 3.67
CA GLU A 71 4.64 15.77 2.93
C GLU A 71 3.43 15.87 3.88
N GLY A 72 3.48 15.24 5.05
CA GLY A 72 2.45 15.36 6.08
C GLY A 72 2.25 16.81 6.54
N LEU A 73 3.32 17.53 6.84
CA LEU A 73 3.27 18.93 7.22
C LEU A 73 2.70 19.83 6.12
N LEU A 74 3.01 19.53 4.86
CA LEU A 74 2.48 20.27 3.72
C LEU A 74 0.99 20.03 3.53
N VAL A 75 0.51 18.78 3.71
CA VAL A 75 -0.93 18.47 3.66
C VAL A 75 -1.70 19.24 4.72
N ASP A 76 -1.18 19.33 5.94
CA ASP A 76 -1.82 20.05 7.03
C ASP A 76 -1.88 21.56 6.77
N LYS A 77 -0.82 22.16 6.19
CA LYS A 77 -0.74 23.61 5.93
C LYS A 77 -1.46 24.05 4.66
N LEU A 78 -1.30 23.30 3.56
CA LEU A 78 -1.81 23.71 2.23
C LEU A 78 -3.20 23.13 1.94
N GLY A 79 -3.60 22.11 2.70
CA GLY A 79 -4.84 21.37 2.52
C GLY A 79 -4.77 20.31 1.42
N THR A 80 -5.55 19.27 1.57
CA THR A 80 -5.56 18.09 0.69
C THR A 80 -5.80 18.43 -0.78
N ARG A 81 -6.72 19.35 -1.07
CA ARG A 81 -7.05 19.74 -2.47
C ARG A 81 -5.83 20.20 -3.25
N ARG A 82 -5.03 21.11 -2.67
CA ARG A 82 -3.84 21.65 -3.35
C ARG A 82 -2.77 20.59 -3.50
N MET A 83 -2.60 19.75 -2.47
CA MET A 83 -1.63 18.66 -2.48
C MET A 83 -1.96 17.61 -3.56
N VAL A 84 -3.23 17.23 -3.73
CA VAL A 84 -3.67 16.32 -4.81
C VAL A 84 -3.37 16.94 -6.19
N ILE A 85 -3.71 18.22 -6.42
CA ILE A 85 -3.41 18.87 -7.69
C ILE A 85 -1.90 18.86 -7.98
N VAL A 86 -1.10 19.37 -7.06
CA VAL A 86 0.36 19.50 -7.24
C VAL A 86 0.98 18.11 -7.43
N GLY A 87 0.62 17.13 -6.58
CA GLY A 87 1.18 15.79 -6.65
C GLY A 87 0.87 15.08 -7.97
N TYR A 88 -0.38 15.12 -8.43
CA TYR A 88 -0.74 14.51 -9.72
C TYR A 88 -0.20 15.26 -10.93
N LEU A 89 -0.04 16.58 -10.86
CA LEU A 89 0.65 17.34 -11.89
C LEU A 89 2.13 16.98 -11.95
N VAL A 90 2.83 16.92 -10.82
CA VAL A 90 4.25 16.49 -10.76
C VAL A 90 4.40 15.06 -11.27
N MET A 91 3.52 14.15 -10.84
CA MET A 91 3.52 12.75 -11.29
C MET A 91 3.27 12.65 -12.79
N GLY A 92 2.28 13.41 -13.32
CA GLY A 92 1.97 13.43 -14.75
C GLY A 92 3.11 14.02 -15.60
N LEU A 93 3.71 15.14 -15.17
CA LEU A 93 4.90 15.70 -15.81
C LEU A 93 6.10 14.72 -15.73
N GLY A 94 6.24 14.02 -14.60
CA GLY A 94 7.23 12.96 -14.43
C GLY A 94 7.06 11.85 -15.48
N PHE A 95 5.81 11.38 -15.74
CA PHE A 95 5.53 10.39 -16.78
C PHE A 95 5.75 10.94 -18.20
N ILE A 96 5.44 12.22 -18.46
CA ILE A 96 5.77 12.87 -19.74
C ILE A 96 7.29 12.91 -19.94
N PHE A 97 8.05 13.27 -18.92
CA PHE A 97 9.52 13.23 -18.98
C PHE A 97 10.04 11.80 -19.11
N TYR A 98 9.43 10.84 -18.42
CA TYR A 98 9.74 9.40 -18.52
C TYR A 98 9.57 8.87 -19.95
N SER A 99 8.62 9.40 -20.73
CA SER A 99 8.43 9.03 -22.13
C SER A 99 9.62 9.44 -23.03
N GLN A 100 10.45 10.37 -22.59
CA GLN A 100 11.55 10.95 -23.37
C GLN A 100 12.93 10.52 -22.85
N ILE A 101 13.01 9.61 -21.90
CA ILE A 101 14.27 9.15 -21.31
C ILE A 101 15.17 8.51 -22.38
N GLN A 102 16.49 8.74 -22.27
CA GLN A 102 17.52 8.18 -23.14
C GLN A 102 18.70 7.60 -22.34
N THR A 103 18.86 8.05 -21.10
CA THR A 103 19.97 7.65 -20.23
C THR A 103 19.44 7.20 -18.87
N VAL A 104 20.24 6.44 -18.12
CA VAL A 104 19.94 6.00 -16.76
C VAL A 104 19.66 7.20 -15.84
N TRP A 105 20.37 8.32 -16.01
CA TRP A 105 20.14 9.53 -15.22
C TRP A 105 18.78 10.17 -15.50
N HIS A 106 18.37 10.25 -16.76
CA HIS A 106 17.02 10.72 -17.12
C HIS A 106 15.95 9.82 -16.47
N PHE A 107 16.17 8.49 -16.49
CA PHE A 107 15.27 7.54 -15.85
C PHE A 107 15.17 7.78 -14.33
N TYR A 108 16.29 7.93 -13.63
CA TYR A 108 16.28 8.18 -12.19
C TYR A 108 15.58 9.49 -11.82
N VAL A 109 15.85 10.58 -12.54
CA VAL A 109 15.19 11.88 -12.30
C VAL A 109 13.70 11.80 -12.57
N ALA A 110 13.28 11.17 -13.69
CA ALA A 110 11.86 10.97 -14.00
C ALA A 110 11.15 10.12 -12.93
N TYR A 111 11.78 9.02 -12.50
CA TYR A 111 11.23 8.12 -11.52
C TYR A 111 11.09 8.78 -10.13
N LEU A 112 12.08 9.57 -9.72
CA LEU A 112 12.01 10.38 -8.49
C LEU A 112 10.92 11.45 -8.56
N ALA A 113 10.75 12.12 -9.70
CA ALA A 113 9.66 13.08 -9.88
C ALA A 113 8.27 12.41 -9.78
N ILE A 114 8.11 11.20 -10.36
CA ILE A 114 6.90 10.40 -10.24
C ILE A 114 6.68 9.98 -8.79
N SER A 115 7.72 9.53 -8.09
CA SER A 115 7.67 9.14 -6.68
C SER A 115 7.27 10.32 -5.79
N LEU A 116 7.93 11.46 -5.93
CA LEU A 116 7.61 12.70 -5.21
C LEU A 116 6.15 13.12 -5.43
N GLY A 117 5.70 13.11 -6.69
CA GLY A 117 4.31 13.42 -7.01
C GLY A 117 3.31 12.47 -6.35
N SER A 118 3.64 11.18 -6.29
CA SER A 118 2.79 10.16 -5.64
C SER A 118 2.79 10.28 -4.11
N GLY A 119 3.89 10.70 -3.49
CA GLY A 119 3.97 10.99 -2.06
C GLY A 119 3.11 12.20 -1.69
N VAL A 120 3.36 13.31 -2.37
CA VAL A 120 2.67 14.60 -2.14
C VAL A 120 1.16 14.52 -2.35
N GLY A 121 0.70 13.93 -3.46
CA GLY A 121 -0.72 13.91 -3.84
C GLY A 121 -1.44 12.59 -3.60
N GLY A 122 -0.74 11.56 -3.10
CA GLY A 122 -1.27 10.22 -3.00
C GLY A 122 -1.79 9.85 -1.61
N TRP A 123 -1.17 8.84 -1.01
CA TRP A 123 -1.63 8.20 0.20
C TRP A 123 -1.94 9.16 1.36
N ILE A 124 -0.99 10.00 1.76
CA ILE A 124 -1.12 10.88 2.93
C ILE A 124 -2.27 11.86 2.73
N ALA A 125 -2.37 12.46 1.53
CA ALA A 125 -3.40 13.43 1.22
C ALA A 125 -4.81 12.83 1.32
N PHE A 126 -5.05 11.64 0.74
CA PHE A 126 -6.38 11.01 0.76
C PHE A 126 -6.74 10.44 2.13
N VAL A 127 -5.77 9.88 2.88
CA VAL A 127 -6.01 9.42 4.25
C VAL A 127 -6.39 10.60 5.15
N THR A 128 -5.71 11.74 5.04
CA THR A 128 -6.05 12.96 5.77
C THR A 128 -7.43 13.49 5.39
N LEU A 129 -7.77 13.48 4.09
CA LEU A 129 -9.09 13.88 3.61
C LEU A 129 -10.21 13.06 4.27
N ILE A 130 -10.11 11.74 4.21
CA ILE A 130 -11.11 10.83 4.78
C ILE A 130 -11.20 11.00 6.30
N ASN A 131 -10.05 11.18 6.96
CA ASN A 131 -10.00 11.41 8.40
C ASN A 131 -10.76 12.68 8.83
N ASN A 132 -10.71 13.75 8.02
CA ASN A 132 -11.40 15.01 8.28
C ASN A 132 -12.93 14.90 8.07
N TRP A 133 -13.37 14.07 7.13
CA TRP A 133 -14.79 13.97 6.75
C TRP A 133 -15.59 12.92 7.55
N PHE A 134 -14.92 11.95 8.17
CA PHE A 134 -15.55 10.85 8.88
C PHE A 134 -15.03 10.72 10.32
N SER A 135 -15.95 10.60 11.26
CA SER A 135 -15.68 10.31 12.67
C SER A 135 -16.16 8.89 13.03
N ARG A 136 -17.47 8.64 12.96
CA ARG A 136 -18.08 7.34 13.33
C ARG A 136 -17.82 6.23 12.32
N ARG A 137 -17.85 6.57 11.01
CA ARG A 137 -17.66 5.60 9.90
C ARG A 137 -16.28 5.68 9.27
N ARG A 138 -15.31 6.21 9.99
CA ARG A 138 -13.94 6.44 9.51
C ARG A 138 -13.29 5.16 8.99
N ALA A 139 -13.38 4.05 9.74
CA ALA A 139 -12.77 2.78 9.34
C ALA A 139 -13.34 2.26 8.01
N LEU A 140 -14.67 2.30 7.84
CA LEU A 140 -15.30 1.87 6.59
C LEU A 140 -14.94 2.78 5.43
N ALA A 141 -15.01 4.10 5.61
CA ALA A 141 -14.67 5.08 4.57
C ALA A 141 -13.20 4.94 4.15
N MET A 142 -12.30 4.75 5.11
CA MET A 142 -10.88 4.51 4.87
C MET A 142 -10.65 3.21 4.09
N SER A 143 -11.31 2.12 4.49
CA SER A 143 -11.19 0.82 3.80
C SER A 143 -11.65 0.90 2.35
N VAL A 144 -12.76 1.58 2.08
CA VAL A 144 -13.26 1.78 0.71
C VAL A 144 -12.32 2.67 -0.11
N ALA A 145 -11.80 3.78 0.46
CA ALA A 145 -10.86 4.64 -0.25
C ALA A 145 -9.56 3.89 -0.61
N VAL A 146 -9.01 3.15 0.36
CA VAL A 146 -7.75 2.40 0.21
C VAL A 146 -7.89 1.19 -0.71
N SER A 147 -9.10 0.60 -0.84
CA SER A 147 -9.32 -0.49 -1.77
C SER A 147 -9.00 -0.10 -3.23
N GLY A 148 -9.00 1.20 -3.55
CA GLY A 148 -8.52 1.72 -4.83
C GLY A 148 -7.10 1.26 -5.17
N ILE A 149 -6.21 1.13 -4.17
CA ILE A 149 -4.84 0.61 -4.40
C ILE A 149 -4.88 -0.83 -4.93
N GLN A 150 -5.74 -1.66 -4.38
CA GLN A 150 -5.91 -3.04 -4.86
C GLN A 150 -6.57 -3.07 -6.24
N LEU A 151 -7.57 -2.20 -6.46
CA LEU A 151 -8.23 -2.09 -7.77
C LEU A 151 -7.27 -1.66 -8.90
N GLY A 152 -6.16 -0.98 -8.56
CA GLY A 152 -5.10 -0.65 -9.52
C GLY A 152 -4.54 -1.87 -10.26
N GLY A 153 -4.48 -3.04 -9.63
CA GLY A 153 -4.04 -4.28 -10.26
C GLY A 153 -4.88 -4.72 -11.46
N PHE A 154 -6.17 -4.34 -11.51
CA PHE A 154 -7.04 -4.66 -12.66
C PHE A 154 -6.70 -3.88 -13.92
N LEU A 155 -6.05 -2.72 -13.82
CA LEU A 155 -5.65 -1.91 -14.97
C LEU A 155 -4.25 -2.26 -15.49
N VAL A 156 -3.48 -3.09 -14.80
CA VAL A 156 -2.10 -3.43 -15.21
C VAL A 156 -2.04 -4.19 -16.55
N PRO A 157 -2.96 -5.12 -16.88
CA PRO A 157 -2.98 -5.71 -18.22
C PRO A 157 -3.21 -4.69 -19.34
N MET A 158 -3.99 -3.64 -19.08
CA MET A 158 -4.19 -2.54 -20.05
C MET A 158 -2.89 -1.74 -20.23
N LEU A 159 -2.12 -1.54 -19.17
CA LEU A 159 -0.79 -0.93 -19.24
C LEU A 159 0.15 -1.80 -20.09
N ALA A 160 0.18 -3.12 -19.85
CA ALA A 160 0.99 -4.03 -20.64
C ALA A 160 0.60 -4.05 -22.12
N TRP A 161 -0.69 -4.06 -22.40
CA TRP A 161 -1.21 -3.97 -23.77
C TRP A 161 -0.78 -2.66 -24.45
N GLY A 162 -0.84 -1.53 -23.74
CA GLY A 162 -0.37 -0.25 -24.25
C GLY A 162 1.12 -0.28 -24.61
N ILE A 163 1.96 -0.85 -23.75
CA ILE A 163 3.42 -0.98 -23.98
C ILE A 163 3.71 -1.91 -25.19
N GLU A 164 3.00 -3.02 -25.30
CA GLU A 164 3.25 -3.96 -26.41
C GLU A 164 2.77 -3.44 -27.77
N ASN A 165 1.69 -2.64 -27.83
CA ASN A 165 1.12 -2.17 -29.10
C ASN A 165 1.56 -0.76 -29.50
N HIS A 166 1.94 0.10 -28.55
CA HIS A 166 2.23 1.52 -28.79
C HIS A 166 3.59 1.96 -28.29
N ASP A 167 4.43 1.04 -27.79
CA ASP A 167 5.71 1.31 -27.13
C ASP A 167 5.55 1.96 -25.73
N PHE A 168 6.60 1.80 -24.87
CA PHE A 168 6.60 2.38 -23.52
C PHE A 168 6.55 3.90 -23.54
N ARG A 169 7.12 4.56 -24.55
CA ARG A 169 7.15 6.03 -24.68
C ARG A 169 5.74 6.61 -24.84
N MET A 170 4.99 6.10 -25.80
CA MET A 170 3.60 6.54 -26.06
C MET A 170 2.68 6.19 -24.88
N THR A 171 2.87 5.02 -24.28
CA THR A 171 2.10 4.59 -23.11
C THR A 171 2.38 5.50 -21.91
N SER A 172 3.64 5.82 -21.63
CA SER A 172 4.02 6.73 -20.54
C SER A 172 3.51 8.16 -20.78
N LEU A 173 3.59 8.65 -22.02
CA LEU A 173 3.02 9.95 -22.41
C LEU A 173 1.51 9.99 -22.16
N GLY A 174 0.80 8.95 -22.59
CA GLY A 174 -0.64 8.81 -22.37
C GLY A 174 -1.02 8.81 -20.89
N ILE A 175 -0.27 8.07 -20.07
CA ILE A 175 -0.45 8.06 -18.61
C ILE A 175 -0.25 9.46 -18.03
N GLY A 176 0.83 10.16 -18.41
CA GLY A 176 1.11 11.51 -17.94
C GLY A 176 -0.03 12.47 -18.26
N VAL A 177 -0.54 12.43 -19.50
CA VAL A 177 -1.68 13.26 -19.93
C VAL A 177 -2.95 12.90 -19.14
N VAL A 178 -3.28 11.61 -19.00
CA VAL A 178 -4.45 11.16 -18.22
C VAL A 178 -4.38 11.64 -16.77
N LEU A 179 -3.22 11.50 -16.12
CA LEU A 179 -3.05 11.94 -14.73
C LEU A 179 -3.28 13.45 -14.59
N ILE A 180 -2.74 14.26 -15.51
CA ILE A 180 -2.93 15.73 -15.50
C ILE A 180 -4.39 16.08 -15.78
N VAL A 181 -5.00 15.50 -16.80
CA VAL A 181 -6.39 15.77 -17.19
C VAL A 181 -7.38 15.36 -16.11
N VAL A 182 -7.14 14.24 -15.43
CA VAL A 182 -8.01 13.76 -14.35
C VAL A 182 -7.80 14.55 -13.06
N ALA A 183 -6.56 15.01 -12.77
CA ALA A 183 -6.23 15.72 -11.54
C ALA A 183 -7.08 16.98 -11.32
N VAL A 184 -7.28 17.79 -12.37
CA VAL A 184 -8.00 19.08 -12.26
C VAL A 184 -9.47 18.86 -11.92
N PRO A 185 -10.28 18.09 -12.69
CA PRO A 185 -11.67 17.86 -12.33
C PRO A 185 -11.84 17.09 -11.01
N ALA A 186 -11.05 16.04 -10.76
CA ALA A 186 -11.15 15.29 -9.51
C ALA A 186 -10.89 16.17 -8.29
N SER A 187 -9.88 17.02 -8.34
CA SER A 187 -9.55 17.96 -7.25
C SER A 187 -10.58 19.07 -7.09
N SER A 188 -11.33 19.43 -8.13
CA SER A 188 -12.40 20.44 -8.02
C SER A 188 -13.51 20.01 -7.07
N PHE A 189 -13.74 18.70 -6.97
CA PHE A 189 -14.69 18.10 -6.03
C PHE A 189 -14.07 17.90 -4.62
N VAL A 190 -12.74 17.96 -4.46
CA VAL A 190 -12.13 17.80 -3.15
C VAL A 190 -12.37 19.07 -2.32
N ARG A 191 -12.99 18.90 -1.15
CA ARG A 191 -13.14 19.92 -0.10
C ARG A 191 -12.35 19.46 1.11
N ASN A 192 -11.54 20.34 1.67
CA ASN A 192 -10.60 19.96 2.74
C ASN A 192 -11.33 19.54 4.02
N ARG A 193 -12.42 20.20 4.33
CA ARG A 193 -13.20 19.97 5.56
C ARG A 193 -14.71 20.02 5.29
N PRO A 194 -15.52 19.25 6.04
CA PRO A 194 -16.98 19.33 5.92
C PRO A 194 -17.53 20.70 6.29
N GLU A 195 -16.86 21.44 7.18
CA GLU A 195 -17.26 22.80 7.60
C GLU A 195 -17.24 23.77 6.43
N ASP A 196 -16.40 23.56 5.42
CA ASP A 196 -16.33 24.40 4.20
C ASP A 196 -17.65 24.43 3.41
N ILE A 197 -18.54 23.46 3.65
CA ILE A 197 -19.87 23.37 3.02
C ILE A 197 -21.02 23.38 4.05
N GLY A 198 -20.75 23.83 5.28
CA GLY A 198 -21.76 23.94 6.34
C GLY A 198 -22.22 22.61 6.90
N SER A 199 -21.43 21.54 6.79
CA SER A 199 -21.68 20.22 7.33
C SER A 199 -20.71 19.89 8.46
N LEU A 200 -21.08 18.95 9.33
CA LEU A 200 -20.19 18.33 10.30
C LEU A 200 -19.71 16.96 9.79
N PRO A 201 -18.65 16.38 10.37
CA PRO A 201 -18.24 15.01 10.07
C PRO A 201 -19.42 14.04 10.12
N ASP A 202 -19.42 13.01 9.26
CA ASP A 202 -20.52 12.05 9.08
C ASP A 202 -21.86 12.66 8.60
N GLY A 203 -21.91 13.96 8.23
CA GLY A 203 -23.09 14.65 7.72
C GLY A 203 -24.09 15.08 8.82
N GLU A 204 -23.64 15.22 10.04
CA GLU A 204 -24.49 15.75 11.12
C GLU A 204 -24.76 17.25 10.90
N PRO A 205 -26.03 17.72 11.05
CA PRO A 205 -26.32 19.14 10.90
C PRO A 205 -25.76 19.93 12.08
N LEU A 206 -25.16 21.09 11.81
CA LEU A 206 -24.56 22.00 12.81
C LEU A 206 -25.46 22.33 14.00
N ARG A 207 -26.78 22.24 13.84
CA ARG A 207 -27.77 22.49 14.91
C ARG A 207 -27.73 21.48 16.07
N ARG A 208 -27.22 20.27 15.87
CA ARG A 208 -27.16 19.23 16.92
C ARG A 208 -25.95 19.35 17.84
N ALA A 209 -24.88 20.00 17.41
CA ALA A 209 -23.67 20.16 18.22
C ALA A 209 -23.85 21.10 19.42
N VAL A 210 -24.82 22.05 19.33
CA VAL A 210 -25.07 23.02 20.40
C VAL A 210 -25.87 22.43 21.56
N THR A 211 -26.58 21.31 21.34
CA THR A 211 -27.42 20.65 22.35
C THR A 211 -26.77 19.44 23.04
N ALA A 212 -25.59 19.00 22.56
CA ALA A 212 -24.94 17.79 23.08
C ALA A 212 -23.79 18.04 24.08
N THR A 213 -23.68 19.26 24.62
CA THR A 213 -22.70 19.60 25.69
C THR A 213 -23.14 19.12 27.08
N GLY A 214 -23.97 18.10 27.19
CA GLY A 214 -24.58 17.69 28.46
C GLY A 214 -24.62 16.20 28.77
N ASP A 215 -23.89 15.34 28.06
CA ASP A 215 -23.80 13.92 28.48
C ASP A 215 -22.53 13.26 28.00
N SER A 216 -21.46 13.41 28.79
CA SER A 216 -20.27 12.60 28.69
C SER A 216 -20.53 11.22 29.29
N THR A 217 -21.22 10.34 28.54
CA THR A 217 -21.19 8.91 28.85
C THR A 217 -19.74 8.43 28.70
N GLN A 218 -19.06 8.26 29.82
CA GLN A 218 -17.86 7.50 29.98
C GLN A 218 -18.12 6.10 29.36
N SER A 219 -17.53 5.87 28.21
CA SER A 219 -17.40 4.53 27.69
C SER A 219 -16.55 3.76 28.70
N GLU A 220 -17.09 2.67 29.22
CA GLU A 220 -16.38 1.75 30.13
C GLU A 220 -15.00 1.48 29.58
N ALA A 221 -13.98 1.93 30.31
CA ALA A 221 -12.59 1.62 30.06
C ALA A 221 -12.42 0.10 30.30
N THR A 222 -12.48 -0.69 29.24
CA THR A 222 -11.83 -1.98 29.27
C THR A 222 -10.37 -1.74 29.66
N ASP A 223 -9.85 -2.56 30.57
CA ASP A 223 -8.46 -2.57 31.05
C ASP A 223 -7.49 -2.81 29.86
N GLU A 224 -7.40 -1.83 28.95
CA GLU A 224 -6.46 -1.88 27.83
C GLU A 224 -5.07 -1.55 28.41
N THR A 225 -4.14 -2.45 28.23
CA THR A 225 -2.74 -2.29 28.65
C THR A 225 -2.12 -1.13 27.86
N GLU A 226 -2.16 0.09 28.40
CA GLU A 226 -1.52 1.25 27.79
C GLU A 226 -0.01 1.20 28.04
N MET A 227 0.79 1.10 26.97
CA MET A 227 2.26 1.05 27.05
C MET A 227 2.88 2.29 26.43
N THR A 228 3.96 2.77 27.05
CA THR A 228 4.82 3.77 26.44
C THR A 228 5.69 3.15 25.33
N PRO A 229 6.15 3.92 24.35
CA PRO A 229 7.03 3.42 23.29
C PRO A 229 8.32 2.77 23.83
N ARG A 230 8.86 3.30 24.92
CA ARG A 230 10.07 2.73 25.58
C ARG A 230 9.81 1.39 26.25
N GLU A 231 8.64 1.19 26.81
CA GLU A 231 8.21 -0.09 27.38
C GLU A 231 7.95 -1.12 26.30
N ALA A 232 7.26 -0.74 25.22
CA ALA A 232 7.01 -1.60 24.08
C ALA A 232 8.33 -2.15 23.48
N LEU A 233 9.34 -1.32 23.29
CA LEU A 233 10.68 -1.72 22.79
C LEU A 233 11.37 -2.79 23.65
N LYS A 234 11.05 -2.88 24.95
CA LYS A 234 11.63 -3.87 25.86
C LYS A 234 10.90 -5.22 25.79
N THR A 235 9.74 -5.30 25.15
CA THR A 235 8.95 -6.53 25.07
C THR A 235 9.41 -7.43 23.92
N LEU A 236 9.35 -8.73 24.13
CA LEU A 236 9.59 -9.71 23.07
C LEU A 236 8.55 -9.56 21.95
N ALA A 237 7.29 -9.26 22.29
CA ALA A 237 6.20 -9.10 21.34
C ALA A 237 6.51 -8.02 20.29
N PHE A 238 7.10 -6.88 20.67
CA PHE A 238 7.49 -5.82 19.74
C PHE A 238 8.45 -6.32 18.67
N TRP A 239 9.50 -7.04 19.05
CA TRP A 239 10.51 -7.55 18.12
C TRP A 239 10.01 -8.70 17.27
N VAL A 240 9.17 -9.57 17.83
CA VAL A 240 8.47 -10.64 17.10
C VAL A 240 7.61 -10.05 15.96
N ILE A 241 6.80 -9.03 16.25
CA ILE A 241 5.97 -8.36 15.24
C ILE A 241 6.85 -7.62 14.23
N ALA A 242 7.93 -6.96 14.66
CA ALA A 242 8.86 -6.27 13.77
C ALA A 242 9.55 -7.23 12.80
N VAL A 243 10.03 -8.40 13.28
CA VAL A 243 10.63 -9.43 12.43
C VAL A 243 9.60 -10.02 11.46
N ALA A 244 8.41 -10.36 11.93
CA ALA A 244 7.33 -10.88 11.08
C ALA A 244 6.95 -9.87 9.97
N ARG A 245 6.92 -8.59 10.29
CA ARG A 245 6.69 -7.50 9.32
C ARG A 245 7.83 -7.39 8.32
N LEU A 246 9.07 -7.36 8.78
CA LEU A 246 10.26 -7.25 7.95
C LEU A 246 10.32 -8.39 6.93
N THR A 247 10.21 -9.65 7.38
CA THR A 247 10.31 -10.84 6.51
C THR A 247 9.22 -10.86 5.44
N SER A 248 8.04 -10.35 5.75
CA SER A 248 6.95 -10.25 4.77
C SER A 248 7.15 -9.11 3.77
N VAL A 249 7.62 -7.95 4.24
CA VAL A 249 7.79 -6.76 3.40
C VAL A 249 8.86 -6.96 2.34
N VAL A 250 9.97 -7.65 2.64
CA VAL A 250 11.02 -7.95 1.65
C VAL A 250 10.47 -8.69 0.43
N SER A 251 9.60 -9.68 0.64
CA SER A 251 8.96 -10.40 -0.45
C SER A 251 8.03 -9.50 -1.27
N ILE A 252 7.20 -8.68 -0.61
CA ILE A 252 6.23 -7.81 -1.27
C ILE A 252 6.91 -6.80 -2.18
N VAL A 253 7.91 -6.08 -1.68
CA VAL A 253 8.59 -5.05 -2.47
C VAL A 253 9.44 -5.66 -3.58
N THR A 254 10.02 -6.84 -3.36
CA THR A 254 10.74 -7.56 -4.41
C THR A 254 9.79 -8.01 -5.51
N LEU A 255 8.63 -8.55 -5.17
CA LEU A 255 7.64 -8.98 -6.16
C LEU A 255 7.04 -7.81 -6.93
N SER A 256 6.85 -6.64 -6.33
CA SER A 256 6.37 -5.47 -7.07
C SER A 256 7.29 -5.06 -8.23
N VAL A 257 8.59 -5.35 -8.11
CA VAL A 257 9.60 -5.04 -9.13
C VAL A 257 9.89 -6.26 -10.02
N HIS A 258 10.11 -7.44 -9.43
CA HIS A 258 10.71 -8.58 -10.11
C HIS A 258 9.73 -9.72 -10.47
N LEU A 259 8.43 -9.64 -10.10
CA LEU A 259 7.47 -10.68 -10.43
C LEU A 259 7.26 -10.79 -11.96
N VAL A 260 6.93 -9.67 -12.59
CA VAL A 260 6.68 -9.65 -14.06
C VAL A 260 7.95 -10.04 -14.82
N PRO A 261 9.15 -9.48 -14.53
CA PRO A 261 10.40 -9.97 -15.11
C PRO A 261 10.62 -11.47 -14.96
N LYS A 262 10.43 -12.03 -13.74
CA LYS A 262 10.57 -13.48 -13.52
C LYS A 262 9.63 -14.31 -14.39
N LEU A 263 8.37 -13.88 -14.52
CA LEU A 263 7.37 -14.59 -15.32
C LEU A 263 7.69 -14.51 -16.81
N THR A 264 8.16 -13.36 -17.28
CA THR A 264 8.57 -13.21 -18.69
C THR A 264 9.83 -14.01 -19.03
N ASP A 265 10.79 -14.12 -18.10
CA ASP A 265 11.97 -15.00 -18.24
C ASP A 265 11.57 -16.49 -18.33
N SER A 266 10.44 -16.87 -17.72
CA SER A 266 9.86 -18.22 -17.82
C SER A 266 9.02 -18.44 -19.11
N GLY A 267 9.11 -17.54 -20.10
CA GLY A 267 8.41 -17.64 -21.39
C GLY A 267 6.94 -17.22 -21.37
N ILE A 268 6.45 -16.63 -20.27
CA ILE A 268 5.07 -16.13 -20.17
C ILE A 268 5.03 -14.74 -20.84
N SER A 269 4.03 -14.49 -21.69
CA SER A 269 3.87 -13.18 -22.34
C SER A 269 3.67 -12.06 -21.32
N LEU A 270 4.09 -10.84 -21.65
CA LEU A 270 3.98 -9.68 -20.76
C LEU A 270 2.52 -9.45 -20.32
N ILE A 271 1.57 -9.55 -21.24
CA ILE A 271 0.14 -9.41 -20.93
C ILE A 271 -0.30 -10.49 -19.94
N THR A 272 0.04 -11.77 -20.20
CA THR A 272 -0.33 -12.89 -19.33
C THR A 272 0.32 -12.77 -17.94
N ALA A 273 1.58 -12.34 -17.85
CA ALA A 273 2.24 -12.06 -16.57
C ALA A 273 1.51 -10.99 -15.76
N ASN A 274 0.96 -9.97 -16.42
CA ASN A 274 0.16 -8.95 -15.76
C ASN A 274 -1.23 -9.43 -15.36
N PHE A 275 -1.82 -10.42 -16.04
CA PHE A 275 -3.02 -11.10 -15.55
C PHE A 275 -2.76 -11.90 -14.26
N VAL A 276 -1.55 -12.44 -14.06
CA VAL A 276 -1.15 -13.06 -12.78
C VAL A 276 -1.12 -12.02 -11.65
N VAL A 277 -0.67 -10.79 -11.93
CA VAL A 277 -0.76 -9.66 -10.99
C VAL A 277 -2.20 -9.33 -10.64
N THR A 278 -3.07 -9.24 -11.64
CA THR A 278 -4.50 -9.00 -11.46
C THR A 278 -5.14 -10.10 -10.61
N LEU A 279 -4.82 -11.36 -10.88
CA LEU A 279 -5.36 -12.51 -10.17
C LEU A 279 -4.98 -12.47 -8.68
N TYR A 280 -3.71 -12.29 -8.34
CA TYR A 280 -3.33 -12.24 -6.91
C TYR A 280 -3.95 -11.04 -6.21
N THR A 281 -4.10 -9.91 -6.89
CA THR A 281 -4.72 -8.70 -6.32
C THR A 281 -6.21 -8.92 -6.05
N PHE A 282 -6.91 -9.58 -6.98
CA PHE A 282 -8.31 -9.96 -6.81
C PHE A 282 -8.51 -10.91 -5.64
N VAL A 283 -7.70 -11.97 -5.57
CA VAL A 283 -7.73 -12.92 -4.45
C VAL A 283 -7.41 -12.21 -3.13
N ALA A 284 -6.42 -11.29 -3.12
CA ALA A 284 -6.08 -10.51 -1.94
C ALA A 284 -7.23 -9.62 -1.46
N PHE A 285 -7.96 -9.02 -2.39
CA PHE A 285 -9.15 -8.22 -2.06
C PHE A 285 -10.20 -9.05 -1.31
N ILE A 286 -10.54 -10.23 -1.83
CA ILE A 286 -11.52 -11.13 -1.19
C ILE A 286 -10.99 -11.68 0.14
N SER A 287 -9.75 -12.16 0.15
CA SER A 287 -9.15 -12.80 1.33
C SER A 287 -8.97 -11.82 2.50
N GLY A 288 -8.83 -10.53 2.23
CA GLY A 288 -8.78 -9.50 3.26
C GLY A 288 -10.04 -9.47 4.13
N PHE A 289 -11.22 -9.58 3.52
CA PHE A 289 -12.49 -9.65 4.25
C PHE A 289 -12.62 -10.97 5.03
N ILE A 290 -12.24 -12.08 4.40
CA ILE A 290 -12.30 -13.41 5.05
C ILE A 290 -11.37 -13.46 6.26
N ALA A 291 -10.13 -12.98 6.11
CA ALA A 291 -9.16 -12.97 7.19
C ALA A 291 -9.57 -12.04 8.33
N GLY A 292 -10.14 -10.85 8.03
CA GLY A 292 -10.72 -9.97 9.04
C GLY A 292 -11.82 -10.67 9.84
N TYR A 293 -12.78 -11.27 9.16
CA TYR A 293 -13.87 -12.01 9.79
C TYR A 293 -13.38 -13.18 10.65
N LEU A 294 -12.39 -13.94 10.18
CA LEU A 294 -11.80 -15.05 10.94
C LEU A 294 -11.03 -14.54 12.16
N ALA A 295 -10.32 -13.42 12.02
CA ALA A 295 -9.53 -12.83 13.11
C ALA A 295 -10.40 -12.26 14.25
N ASP A 296 -11.62 -11.81 13.95
CA ASP A 296 -12.58 -11.36 14.95
C ASP A 296 -13.19 -12.54 15.77
N ARG A 297 -13.14 -13.76 15.23
CA ARG A 297 -13.70 -14.96 15.85
C ARG A 297 -12.68 -15.97 16.37
N SER A 298 -11.41 -15.77 16.06
CA SER A 298 -10.32 -16.65 16.44
C SER A 298 -9.09 -15.88 16.85
N SER A 299 -7.99 -16.56 17.17
CA SER A 299 -6.73 -15.90 17.48
C SER A 299 -6.19 -15.15 16.26
N LYS A 300 -6.06 -13.81 16.36
CA LYS A 300 -5.46 -12.96 15.32
C LYS A 300 -4.05 -13.44 14.94
N THR A 301 -3.27 -13.90 15.93
CA THR A 301 -1.93 -14.47 15.72
C THR A 301 -1.97 -15.72 14.85
N MET A 302 -2.95 -16.61 15.06
CA MET A 302 -3.09 -17.83 14.27
C MET A 302 -3.52 -17.53 12.82
N VAL A 303 -4.49 -16.63 12.62
CA VAL A 303 -4.90 -16.19 11.27
C VAL A 303 -3.73 -15.55 10.54
N LEU A 304 -2.96 -14.73 11.24
CA LEU A 304 -1.76 -14.07 10.69
C LEU A 304 -0.68 -15.10 10.33
N PHE A 305 -0.44 -16.12 11.18
CA PHE A 305 0.46 -17.22 10.88
C PHE A 305 0.07 -17.93 9.57
N VAL A 306 -1.21 -18.28 9.42
CA VAL A 306 -1.71 -18.93 8.20
C VAL A 306 -1.50 -18.05 6.97
N CYS A 307 -1.83 -16.76 7.07
CA CYS A 307 -1.59 -15.80 5.99
C CYS A 307 -0.11 -15.72 5.58
N MET A 308 0.79 -15.65 6.56
CA MET A 308 2.24 -15.58 6.30
C MET A 308 2.79 -16.90 5.76
N LEU A 309 2.29 -18.04 6.25
CA LEU A 309 2.65 -19.35 5.74
C LEU A 309 2.24 -19.53 4.28
N MET A 310 1.03 -19.10 3.90
CA MET A 310 0.57 -19.10 2.51
C MET A 310 1.48 -18.24 1.62
N GLN A 311 1.92 -17.06 2.09
CA GLN A 311 2.87 -16.22 1.35
C GLN A 311 4.24 -16.89 1.19
N ALA A 312 4.76 -17.54 2.23
CA ALA A 312 6.04 -18.25 2.17
C ALA A 312 5.96 -19.45 1.18
N LEU A 313 4.88 -20.21 1.21
CA LEU A 313 4.62 -21.31 0.26
C LEU A 313 4.49 -20.79 -1.17
N ALA A 314 3.76 -19.69 -1.37
CA ALA A 314 3.66 -19.05 -2.67
C ALA A 314 5.03 -18.63 -3.20
N MET A 315 5.87 -18.02 -2.36
CA MET A 315 7.23 -17.63 -2.73
C MET A 315 8.11 -18.83 -3.08
N ALA A 316 7.97 -19.96 -2.37
CA ALA A 316 8.63 -21.22 -2.69
C ALA A 316 8.22 -21.72 -4.08
N ILE A 317 6.93 -21.69 -4.39
CA ILE A 317 6.41 -22.08 -5.72
C ILE A 317 6.98 -21.15 -6.80
N LEU A 318 6.97 -19.84 -6.57
CA LEU A 318 7.50 -18.87 -7.55
C LEU A 318 9.00 -19.09 -7.82
N THR A 319 9.76 -19.52 -6.83
CA THR A 319 11.20 -19.79 -6.97
C THR A 319 11.48 -20.85 -8.05
N VAL A 320 10.61 -21.86 -8.18
CA VAL A 320 10.73 -22.97 -9.12
C VAL A 320 9.73 -22.90 -10.28
N THR A 321 9.05 -21.77 -10.45
CA THR A 321 8.03 -21.59 -11.49
C THR A 321 8.67 -21.59 -12.88
N ASP A 322 8.20 -22.49 -13.75
CA ASP A 322 8.62 -22.65 -15.14
C ASP A 322 7.51 -22.39 -16.17
N GLY A 323 6.28 -22.06 -15.71
CA GLY A 323 5.16 -21.83 -16.60
C GLY A 323 3.90 -21.32 -15.92
N LEU A 324 2.89 -21.05 -16.75
CA LEU A 324 1.64 -20.42 -16.33
C LEU A 324 0.88 -21.19 -15.21
N PRO A 325 0.76 -22.52 -15.20
CA PRO A 325 0.02 -23.21 -14.16
C PRO A 325 0.58 -22.94 -12.75
N MET A 326 1.92 -22.99 -12.59
CA MET A 326 2.57 -22.69 -11.32
C MET A 326 2.42 -21.21 -10.94
N ALA A 327 2.49 -20.30 -11.92
CA ALA A 327 2.26 -18.88 -11.71
C ALA A 327 0.83 -18.58 -11.21
N VAL A 328 -0.18 -19.32 -11.69
CA VAL A 328 -1.57 -19.21 -11.20
C VAL A 328 -1.67 -19.72 -9.76
N VAL A 329 -1.06 -20.86 -9.42
CA VAL A 329 -1.05 -21.38 -8.04
C VAL A 329 -0.35 -20.38 -7.10
N PHE A 330 0.80 -19.83 -7.53
CA PHE A 330 1.46 -18.74 -6.81
C PHE A 330 0.50 -17.58 -6.56
N ALA A 331 -0.19 -17.08 -7.60
CA ALA A 331 -1.07 -15.92 -7.49
C ALA A 331 -2.22 -16.14 -6.49
N VAL A 332 -2.83 -17.32 -6.50
CA VAL A 332 -3.90 -17.64 -5.56
C VAL A 332 -3.38 -17.72 -4.12
N LEU A 333 -2.30 -18.44 -3.88
CA LEU A 333 -1.72 -18.56 -2.54
C LEU A 333 -1.17 -17.25 -2.02
N TRP A 334 -0.44 -16.50 -2.87
CA TRP A 334 0.09 -15.19 -2.52
C TRP A 334 -1.02 -14.21 -2.17
N GLY A 335 -2.04 -14.11 -3.03
CA GLY A 335 -3.19 -13.24 -2.81
C GLY A 335 -3.95 -13.59 -1.55
N ALA A 336 -4.21 -14.88 -1.31
CA ALA A 336 -4.90 -15.35 -0.11
C ALA A 336 -4.16 -14.98 1.19
N GLY A 337 -2.83 -15.10 1.21
CA GLY A 337 -2.02 -14.68 2.35
C GLY A 337 -1.87 -13.15 2.47
N PHE A 338 -1.75 -12.45 1.34
CA PHE A 338 -1.46 -11.01 1.31
C PHE A 338 -2.62 -10.16 1.84
N GLY A 339 -3.87 -10.49 1.44
CA GLY A 339 -5.04 -9.65 1.75
C GLY A 339 -5.29 -9.47 3.25
N GLY A 340 -5.18 -10.54 4.03
CA GLY A 340 -5.42 -10.47 5.48
C GLY A 340 -4.23 -9.98 6.30
N ARG A 341 -3.00 -10.21 5.82
CA ARG A 341 -1.80 -9.97 6.61
C ARG A 341 -1.58 -8.49 6.98
N VAL A 342 -1.74 -7.57 6.03
CA VAL A 342 -1.45 -6.14 6.26
C VAL A 342 -2.31 -5.53 7.36
N PRO A 343 -3.66 -5.66 7.31
CA PRO A 343 -4.50 -5.13 8.36
C PRO A 343 -4.29 -5.85 9.70
N LEU A 344 -4.08 -7.16 9.70
CA LEU A 344 -3.89 -7.93 10.93
C LEU A 344 -2.58 -7.60 11.65
N LEU A 345 -1.45 -7.42 10.91
CA LEU A 345 -0.18 -6.97 11.51
C LEU A 345 -0.28 -5.57 12.11
N THR A 346 -1.20 -4.74 11.64
CA THR A 346 -1.43 -3.42 12.21
C THR A 346 -2.35 -3.51 13.41
N ALA A 347 -3.43 -4.30 13.33
CA ALA A 347 -4.37 -4.50 14.41
C ALA A 347 -3.73 -5.12 15.67
N ILE A 348 -2.85 -6.12 15.49
CA ILE A 348 -2.18 -6.79 16.62
C ILE A 348 -1.28 -5.83 17.44
N VAL A 349 -0.73 -4.78 16.82
CA VAL A 349 0.02 -3.74 17.54
C VAL A 349 -0.90 -2.96 18.48
N GLY A 350 -2.10 -2.60 18.02
CA GLY A 350 -3.10 -1.94 18.87
C GLY A 350 -3.58 -2.81 20.02
N ASP A 351 -3.82 -4.11 19.74
CA ASP A 351 -4.28 -5.06 20.76
C ASP A 351 -3.23 -5.32 21.87
N PHE A 352 -1.93 -5.28 21.51
CA PHE A 352 -0.86 -5.64 22.44
C PHE A 352 -0.32 -4.46 23.24
N PHE A 353 -0.35 -3.25 22.66
CA PHE A 353 0.33 -2.09 23.23
C PHE A 353 -0.61 -0.94 23.60
N GLY A 354 -1.91 -1.08 23.31
CA GLY A 354 -2.92 -0.05 23.59
C GLY A 354 -3.05 1.00 22.49
N ARG A 355 -3.90 2.00 22.72
CA ARG A 355 -4.29 2.99 21.71
C ARG A 355 -3.60 4.33 21.87
N GLU A 356 -3.22 4.69 23.07
CA GLU A 356 -2.68 6.03 23.40
C GLU A 356 -1.41 6.35 22.62
N ASN A 357 -0.45 5.40 22.58
CA ASN A 357 0.84 5.56 21.91
C ASN A 357 0.95 4.73 20.61
N PHE A 358 -0.18 4.26 20.06
CA PHE A 358 -0.25 3.38 18.90
C PHE A 358 0.60 3.85 17.72
N GLY A 359 0.46 5.12 17.34
CA GLY A 359 1.17 5.68 16.18
C GLY A 359 2.70 5.64 16.35
N SER A 360 3.19 6.00 17.52
CA SER A 360 4.62 5.99 17.83
C SER A 360 5.19 4.57 17.86
N ILE A 361 4.46 3.63 18.48
CA ILE A 361 4.89 2.22 18.57
C ILE A 361 4.87 1.57 17.18
N LEU A 362 3.82 1.78 16.40
CA LEU A 362 3.72 1.28 15.03
C LEU A 362 4.83 1.86 14.14
N GLY A 363 5.07 3.17 14.24
CA GLY A 363 6.13 3.83 13.47
C GLY A 363 7.51 3.23 13.76
N MET A 364 7.86 3.04 15.03
CA MET A 364 9.13 2.38 15.41
C MET A 364 9.18 0.92 14.95
N ASN A 365 8.08 0.18 15.03
CA ASN A 365 7.99 -1.20 14.57
C ASN A 365 8.20 -1.31 13.04
N MET A 366 7.89 -0.26 12.28
CA MET A 366 8.10 -0.22 10.83
C MET A 366 9.54 0.08 10.38
N VAL A 367 10.38 0.65 11.25
CA VAL A 367 11.75 1.06 10.86
C VAL A 367 12.56 -0.06 10.21
N PRO A 368 12.66 -1.29 10.78
CA PRO A 368 13.41 -2.37 10.15
C PRO A 368 12.87 -2.73 8.76
N SER A 369 11.55 -2.70 8.59
CA SER A 369 10.89 -2.98 7.32
C SER A 369 11.18 -1.91 6.27
N ASN A 370 11.17 -0.64 6.66
CA ASN A 370 11.46 0.47 5.75
C ASN A 370 12.90 0.40 5.20
N ILE A 371 13.86 0.02 6.04
CA ILE A 371 15.24 -0.23 5.61
C ILE A 371 15.28 -1.40 4.61
N ALA A 372 14.60 -2.50 4.93
CA ALA A 372 14.57 -3.67 4.06
C ALA A 372 13.89 -3.41 2.70
N MET A 373 12.91 -2.49 2.64
CA MET A 373 12.28 -2.07 1.38
C MET A 373 13.26 -1.47 0.36
N ILE A 374 14.34 -0.85 0.84
CA ILE A 374 15.39 -0.29 -0.02
C ILE A 374 16.28 -1.39 -0.58
N PHE A 375 16.72 -2.31 0.27
CA PHE A 375 17.75 -3.29 -0.08
C PHE A 375 17.22 -4.54 -0.77
N ALA A 376 15.98 -4.96 -0.49
CA ALA A 376 15.46 -6.23 -1.00
C ALA A 376 15.37 -6.31 -2.54
N PRO A 377 14.80 -5.31 -3.26
CA PRO A 377 14.80 -5.33 -4.72
C PRO A 377 16.19 -5.20 -5.33
N LEU A 378 17.07 -4.40 -4.69
CA LEU A 378 18.48 -4.26 -5.12
C LEU A 378 19.21 -5.59 -5.04
N PHE A 379 19.06 -6.32 -3.94
CA PHE A 379 19.63 -7.65 -3.76
C PHE A 379 19.14 -8.63 -4.83
N ALA A 380 17.83 -8.60 -5.13
CA ALA A 380 17.27 -9.47 -6.16
C ALA A 380 17.80 -9.13 -7.56
N GLY A 381 17.87 -7.84 -7.91
CA GLY A 381 18.44 -7.38 -9.17
C GLY A 381 19.93 -7.72 -9.32
N PHE A 382 20.72 -7.45 -8.28
CA PHE A 382 22.16 -7.75 -8.26
C PHE A 382 22.44 -9.25 -8.40
N MET A 383 21.71 -10.09 -7.65
CA MET A 383 21.86 -11.55 -7.76
C MET A 383 21.45 -12.07 -9.15
N PHE A 384 20.40 -11.48 -9.74
CA PHE A 384 20.01 -11.82 -11.10
C PHE A 384 21.10 -11.45 -12.11
N ASP A 385 21.65 -10.26 -12.04
CA ASP A 385 22.69 -9.81 -12.97
C ASP A 385 23.95 -10.70 -12.88
N LEU A 386 24.29 -11.21 -11.68
CA LEU A 386 25.42 -12.11 -11.45
C LEU A 386 25.17 -13.56 -11.94
N ARG A 387 23.94 -14.07 -11.73
CA ARG A 387 23.63 -15.50 -11.91
C ARG A 387 22.65 -15.78 -13.02
N GLN A 388 22.06 -14.75 -13.64
CA GLN A 388 20.99 -14.85 -14.63
C GLN A 388 19.79 -15.69 -14.12
N SER A 389 19.54 -15.63 -12.81
CA SER A 389 18.51 -16.43 -12.13
C SER A 389 18.01 -15.76 -10.88
N TYR A 390 16.70 -15.85 -10.66
CA TYR A 390 16.04 -15.42 -9.41
C TYR A 390 16.05 -16.48 -8.30
N PHE A 391 16.62 -17.67 -8.55
CA PHE A 391 16.55 -18.77 -7.58
C PHE A 391 17.10 -18.37 -6.20
N ILE A 392 18.30 -17.78 -6.14
CA ILE A 392 18.94 -17.40 -4.88
C ILE A 392 18.13 -16.35 -4.11
N PRO A 393 17.77 -15.18 -4.69
CA PRO A 393 17.02 -14.18 -3.95
C PRO A 393 15.63 -14.66 -3.52
N PHE A 394 14.91 -15.39 -4.36
CA PHE A 394 13.58 -15.88 -4.03
C PHE A 394 13.63 -17.01 -3.00
N ALA A 395 14.60 -17.92 -3.07
CA ALA A 395 14.82 -18.93 -2.04
C ALA A 395 15.18 -18.29 -0.68
N THR A 396 16.02 -17.24 -0.68
CA THR A 396 16.33 -16.48 0.53
C THR A 396 15.06 -15.87 1.14
N PHE A 397 14.24 -15.21 0.33
CA PHE A 397 12.99 -14.60 0.81
C PHE A 397 11.94 -15.64 1.21
N THR A 398 11.95 -16.81 0.58
CA THR A 398 11.14 -17.97 1.01
C THR A 398 11.51 -18.40 2.43
N VAL A 399 12.80 -18.61 2.70
CA VAL A 399 13.28 -18.98 4.03
C VAL A 399 12.93 -17.89 5.07
N MET A 400 13.17 -16.62 4.73
CA MET A 400 12.77 -15.50 5.57
C MET A 400 11.25 -15.50 5.83
N GLY A 401 10.44 -15.78 4.82
CA GLY A 401 8.98 -15.87 4.94
C GLY A 401 8.55 -16.95 5.93
N PHE A 402 9.14 -18.17 5.85
CA PHE A 402 8.89 -19.23 6.82
C PHE A 402 9.34 -18.82 8.23
N ILE A 403 10.53 -18.23 8.38
CA ILE A 403 11.00 -17.73 9.68
C ILE A 403 9.97 -16.74 10.25
N GLY A 404 9.54 -15.75 9.47
CA GLY A 404 8.53 -14.79 9.92
C GLY A 404 7.19 -15.42 10.30
N ALA A 405 6.73 -16.41 9.53
CA ALA A 405 5.50 -17.15 9.83
C ALA A 405 5.60 -17.89 11.17
N PHE A 406 6.70 -18.57 11.45
CA PHE A 406 6.85 -19.27 12.74
C PHE A 406 7.13 -18.32 13.89
N VAL A 407 7.91 -17.26 13.67
CA VAL A 407 8.23 -16.27 14.69
C VAL A 407 6.97 -15.58 15.20
N ILE A 408 5.97 -15.30 14.35
CA ILE A 408 4.73 -14.63 14.82
C ILE A 408 3.96 -15.44 15.86
N LEU A 409 4.11 -16.77 15.91
CA LEU A 409 3.49 -17.62 16.92
C LEU A 409 4.04 -17.35 18.33
N LEU A 410 5.22 -16.75 18.45
CA LEU A 410 5.81 -16.34 19.72
C LEU A 410 5.22 -15.01 20.23
N ALA A 411 4.40 -14.32 19.42
CA ALA A 411 3.74 -13.10 19.84
C ALA A 411 2.69 -13.40 20.91
N ARG A 412 2.94 -12.91 22.12
CA ARG A 412 2.01 -12.99 23.26
C ARG A 412 1.76 -11.58 23.78
N THR A 413 0.54 -11.33 24.23
CA THR A 413 0.19 -10.05 24.85
C THR A 413 1.15 -9.76 26.00
N PRO A 414 1.87 -8.64 25.99
CA PRO A 414 2.76 -8.30 27.11
C PRO A 414 1.98 -8.12 28.40
N SER A 415 2.52 -8.60 29.52
CA SER A 415 1.97 -8.30 30.84
C SER A 415 2.12 -6.79 31.09
N ALA A 416 1.11 -6.16 31.67
CA ALA A 416 1.19 -4.76 32.08
C ALA A 416 2.41 -4.58 33.02
N PRO A 417 3.21 -3.51 32.84
CA PRO A 417 4.26 -3.19 33.77
C PRO A 417 3.61 -3.01 35.15
N GLN A 418 4.05 -3.78 36.14
CA GLN A 418 3.65 -3.52 37.52
C GLN A 418 4.09 -2.09 37.84
N GLN A 419 3.12 -1.18 38.00
CA GLN A 419 3.41 0.13 38.57
C GLN A 419 4.10 -0.13 39.92
N LYS A 420 5.41 0.13 39.96
CA LYS A 420 6.11 0.18 41.22
C LYS A 420 5.50 1.32 42.03
N ALA A 421 4.75 0.93 43.07
CA ALA A 421 4.21 1.83 44.09
C ALA A 421 5.33 2.66 44.75
#